data_84bc0933fe4ce9ba47dcf519bf9122d1
#
_entry.id   84bc0933fe4ce9ba47dcf519bf9122d1
#
_cell.length_a   1.000
_cell.length_b   1.000
_cell.length_c   1.000
_cell.angle_alpha   90.00
_cell.angle_beta   90.00
_cell.angle_gamma   90.00
#
_symmetry.space_group_name_H-M   'P 1'
#
loop_
_entity.id
_entity.type
_entity.pdbx_description
1 polymer ?
#
loop_
_entity_poly.entity_id
_entity_poly.type
_entity_poly.pdbx_seq_one_letter_code
_entity_poly.pdbx_strand_id
1 'polypeptide(L)'
;MKDKLLSKQGWVILLICIISFFINNRVVVPDIMEARNMVTAREMVHDGNWLVPTMNGDLRLEKPPLPTWLTAVAEMISPDNLALQRAMAGFAAILLVAFFYLTAVQVMRNKRYAFISTILLCTCYNIILMGRTASWDIYCHAFMMGAIYFLIRAFAAKACSWKDFTWAGVFMGLSFMSKGPVSFYALLLPFLISYCYIYRPSMKGKWKALAVMIAVCLIVGCWWYAFIYLFHGDAMSYVADKESAAWINRNVRPWYYYWSFFLETGVWAILLLSSLFLPLWSKEDRKRKEYLFPLLWMLSTVVLLSLLPEKKNRYLLPVLMSAAYTMGYLIIVWADRLRSPQVSKADKAVYRVNAWLVAVVVAVLPIAGYWFVYRPGYVSLPTLAVLSVLIWGIAACLILSL
;
A
#
# COMPACT_ATOMS: atom_id res chain seq x y z
N MET A 1 7.71 -25.58 21.67
CA MET A 1 6.85 -25.81 20.49
C MET A 1 7.44 -24.98 19.36
N LYS A 2 8.02 -25.61 18.34
CA LYS A 2 8.52 -24.91 17.14
C LYS A 2 7.30 -24.39 16.39
N ASP A 3 7.03 -23.10 16.51
CA ASP A 3 6.03 -22.43 15.67
C ASP A 3 6.43 -22.68 14.22
N LYS A 4 5.52 -23.30 13.45
CA LYS A 4 5.69 -23.45 12.00
C LYS A 4 5.87 -22.03 11.45
N LEU A 5 6.96 -21.79 10.77
CA LEU A 5 7.43 -20.47 10.29
C LEU A 5 6.33 -19.70 9.53
N LEU A 6 5.39 -20.41 8.91
CA LEU A 6 4.21 -19.84 8.26
C LEU A 6 2.98 -20.74 8.49
N SER A 7 1.86 -20.14 8.87
CA SER A 7 0.56 -20.83 8.86
C SER A 7 0.10 -21.12 7.43
N LYS A 8 -0.88 -22.03 7.23
CA LYS A 8 -1.49 -22.27 5.90
C LYS A 8 -1.95 -20.95 5.24
N GLN A 9 -2.50 -20.02 6.02
CA GLN A 9 -2.91 -18.70 5.54
C GLN A 9 -1.73 -17.85 5.08
N GLY A 10 -0.59 -17.90 5.78
CA GLY A 10 0.63 -17.20 5.39
C GLY A 10 1.20 -17.67 4.05
N TRP A 11 1.16 -18.99 3.79
CA TRP A 11 1.58 -19.53 2.50
C TRP A 11 0.66 -19.07 1.35
N VAL A 12 -0.65 -19.01 1.57
CA VAL A 12 -1.60 -18.50 0.56
C VAL A 12 -1.35 -17.02 0.27
N ILE A 13 -1.15 -16.20 1.30
CA ILE A 13 -0.81 -14.78 1.13
C ILE A 13 0.50 -14.65 0.33
N LEU A 14 1.53 -15.40 0.69
CA LEU A 14 2.83 -15.36 -0.02
C LEU A 14 2.68 -15.76 -1.49
N LEU A 15 1.91 -16.82 -1.79
CA LEU A 15 1.63 -17.25 -3.17
C LEU A 15 0.94 -16.13 -3.95
N ILE A 16 -0.08 -15.48 -3.37
CA ILE A 16 -0.77 -14.36 -4.01
C ILE A 16 0.20 -13.20 -4.26
N CYS A 17 1.07 -12.87 -3.30
CA CYS A 17 2.10 -11.85 -3.47
C CYS A 17 3.06 -12.18 -4.63
N ILE A 18 3.51 -13.44 -4.72
CA ILE A 18 4.40 -13.88 -5.81
C ILE A 18 3.71 -13.70 -7.16
N ILE A 19 2.46 -14.14 -7.27
CA ILE A 19 1.67 -13.98 -8.51
C ILE A 19 1.46 -12.50 -8.82
N SER A 20 1.08 -11.70 -7.83
CA SER A 20 0.73 -10.29 -8.04
C SER A 20 1.93 -9.41 -8.38
N PHE A 21 3.12 -9.66 -7.81
CA PHE A 21 4.23 -8.71 -7.89
C PHE A 21 5.39 -9.16 -8.78
N PHE A 22 5.56 -10.48 -9.05
CA PHE A 22 6.78 -10.95 -9.72
C PHE A 22 6.50 -11.59 -11.10
N ILE A 23 5.34 -12.23 -11.31
CA ILE A 23 5.07 -12.90 -12.59
C ILE A 23 4.94 -11.87 -13.71
N ASN A 24 5.72 -12.05 -14.78
CA ASN A 24 5.72 -11.18 -15.97
C ASN A 24 5.89 -9.68 -15.65
N ASN A 25 6.63 -9.31 -14.60
CA ASN A 25 6.79 -7.91 -14.21
C ASN A 25 7.63 -7.07 -15.19
N ARG A 26 8.28 -7.69 -16.19
CA ARG A 26 9.06 -7.02 -17.25
C ARG A 26 8.24 -6.55 -18.45
N VAL A 27 6.97 -6.99 -18.57
CA VAL A 27 6.15 -6.80 -19.79
C VAL A 27 5.77 -5.33 -20.02
N VAL A 28 5.41 -4.62 -18.95
CA VAL A 28 4.96 -3.22 -19.08
C VAL A 28 6.17 -2.30 -19.28
N VAL A 29 6.07 -1.38 -20.25
CA VAL A 29 7.11 -0.36 -20.48
C VAL A 29 7.24 0.52 -19.23
N PRO A 30 8.48 0.83 -18.77
CA PRO A 30 8.69 1.72 -17.63
C PRO A 30 8.09 3.10 -17.85
N ASP A 31 7.42 3.63 -16.83
CA ASP A 31 7.01 5.03 -16.84
C ASP A 31 8.20 5.95 -16.59
N ILE A 32 8.03 7.25 -16.82
CA ILE A 32 9.09 8.25 -16.68
C ILE A 32 9.68 8.28 -15.25
N MET A 33 8.89 7.97 -14.22
CA MET A 33 9.38 7.99 -12.84
C MET A 33 10.23 6.76 -12.56
N GLU A 34 9.81 5.61 -13.05
CA GLU A 34 10.53 4.36 -12.95
C GLU A 34 11.85 4.43 -13.74
N ALA A 35 11.79 4.90 -14.99
CA ALA A 35 12.98 5.08 -15.83
C ALA A 35 14.02 6.00 -15.16
N ARG A 36 13.59 7.09 -14.55
CA ARG A 36 14.47 7.99 -13.79
C ARG A 36 15.17 7.28 -12.63
N ASN A 37 14.47 6.42 -11.89
CA ASN A 37 15.07 5.65 -10.80
C ASN A 37 16.11 4.66 -11.33
N MET A 38 15.80 3.99 -12.43
CA MET A 38 16.68 2.98 -13.06
C MET A 38 17.95 3.63 -13.63
N VAL A 39 17.83 4.77 -14.34
CA VAL A 39 19.00 5.51 -14.85
C VAL A 39 19.88 5.98 -13.70
N THR A 40 19.28 6.54 -12.64
CA THR A 40 20.05 6.97 -11.45
C THR A 40 20.76 5.76 -10.79
N ALA A 41 20.07 4.61 -10.68
CA ALA A 41 20.66 3.40 -10.12
C ALA A 41 21.83 2.86 -10.96
N ARG A 42 21.72 2.93 -12.29
CA ARG A 42 22.79 2.59 -13.23
C ARG A 42 24.03 3.47 -13.04
N GLU A 43 23.84 4.80 -12.98
CA GLU A 43 24.95 5.74 -12.74
C GLU A 43 25.57 5.55 -11.36
N MET A 44 24.78 5.26 -10.31
CA MET A 44 25.31 4.90 -9.00
C MET A 44 26.29 3.73 -9.06
N VAL A 45 25.97 2.71 -9.84
CA VAL A 45 26.83 1.50 -9.97
C VAL A 45 28.05 1.80 -10.86
N HIS A 46 27.85 2.48 -11.98
CA HIS A 46 28.91 2.73 -12.97
C HIS A 46 29.90 3.79 -12.48
N ASP A 47 29.42 4.90 -11.93
CA ASP A 47 30.23 6.06 -11.55
C ASP A 47 30.59 6.09 -10.05
N GLY A 48 30.01 5.17 -9.24
CA GLY A 48 30.24 5.15 -7.80
C GLY A 48 29.49 6.22 -7.01
N ASN A 49 28.49 6.89 -7.58
CA ASN A 49 27.76 8.06 -7.02
C ASN A 49 26.68 7.67 -6.01
N TRP A 50 26.99 6.83 -5.02
CA TRP A 50 26.00 6.29 -4.09
C TRP A 50 25.37 7.33 -3.13
N LEU A 51 26.18 8.30 -2.69
CA LEU A 51 25.71 9.32 -1.73
C LEU A 51 25.16 10.56 -2.40
N VAL A 52 25.69 10.91 -3.57
CA VAL A 52 25.28 12.08 -4.35
C VAL A 52 24.77 11.59 -5.70
N PRO A 53 23.46 11.22 -5.78
CA PRO A 53 22.91 10.63 -7.00
C PRO A 53 22.98 11.57 -8.19
N THR A 54 23.23 11.00 -9.37
CA THR A 54 23.18 11.71 -10.66
C THR A 54 22.19 11.05 -11.60
N MET A 55 21.77 11.77 -12.63
CA MET A 55 20.98 11.29 -13.74
C MET A 55 21.36 12.05 -15.00
N ASN A 56 21.88 11.35 -16.01
CA ASN A 56 22.48 11.91 -17.22
C ASN A 56 23.65 12.87 -16.90
N GLY A 57 24.43 12.56 -15.86
CA GLY A 57 25.55 13.36 -15.38
C GLY A 57 25.18 14.54 -14.47
N ASP A 58 23.90 14.93 -14.40
CA ASP A 58 23.45 16.03 -13.55
C ASP A 58 23.05 15.55 -12.15
N LEU A 59 23.21 16.41 -11.13
CA LEU A 59 22.79 16.11 -9.76
C LEU A 59 21.30 15.82 -9.68
N ARG A 60 20.96 14.74 -9.00
CA ARG A 60 19.59 14.30 -8.81
C ARG A 60 19.22 14.18 -7.33
N LEU A 61 18.86 15.30 -6.73
CA LEU A 61 18.61 15.43 -5.28
C LEU A 61 17.12 15.51 -4.90
N GLU A 62 16.20 15.43 -5.87
CA GLU A 62 14.75 15.57 -5.64
C GLU A 62 14.15 14.45 -4.81
N LYS A 63 14.83 13.31 -4.69
CA LYS A 63 14.36 12.16 -3.93
C LYS A 63 15.48 11.55 -3.12
N PRO A 64 15.23 11.15 -1.87
CA PRO A 64 16.21 10.44 -1.06
C PRO A 64 16.55 9.08 -1.68
N PRO A 65 17.79 8.57 -1.44
CA PRO A 65 18.37 7.53 -2.28
C PRO A 65 17.96 6.09 -1.91
N LEU A 66 17.30 5.83 -0.78
CA LEU A 66 17.07 4.47 -0.29
C LEU A 66 16.42 3.51 -1.32
N PRO A 67 15.32 3.87 -2.02
CA PRO A 67 14.79 3.02 -3.07
C PRO A 67 15.73 2.85 -4.27
N THR A 68 16.48 3.90 -4.61
CA THR A 68 17.47 3.86 -5.69
C THR A 68 18.64 2.95 -5.33
N TRP A 69 19.12 2.95 -4.07
CA TRP A 69 20.13 1.98 -3.60
C TRP A 69 19.67 0.53 -3.76
N LEU A 70 18.41 0.25 -3.42
CA LEU A 70 17.85 -1.10 -3.60
C LEU A 70 17.78 -1.48 -5.10
N THR A 71 17.40 -0.52 -5.96
CA THR A 71 17.43 -0.73 -7.42
C THR A 71 18.86 -0.90 -7.94
N ALA A 72 19.84 -0.16 -7.40
CA ALA A 72 21.24 -0.27 -7.75
C ALA A 72 21.85 -1.63 -7.34
N VAL A 73 21.42 -2.20 -6.21
CA VAL A 73 21.80 -3.59 -5.85
C VAL A 73 21.31 -4.58 -6.89
N ALA A 74 20.10 -4.41 -7.42
CA ALA A 74 19.59 -5.24 -8.51
C ALA A 74 20.42 -5.05 -9.81
N GLU A 75 20.79 -3.81 -10.11
CA GLU A 75 21.65 -3.46 -11.26
C GLU A 75 23.04 -4.10 -11.15
N MET A 76 23.64 -4.12 -9.95
CA MET A 76 24.93 -4.81 -9.71
C MET A 76 24.85 -6.32 -9.97
N ILE A 77 23.71 -6.95 -9.63
CA ILE A 77 23.53 -8.41 -9.80
C ILE A 77 23.32 -8.76 -11.27
N SER A 78 22.51 -7.96 -11.97
CA SER A 78 22.21 -8.17 -13.39
C SER A 78 21.90 -6.81 -14.05
N PRO A 79 22.88 -6.24 -14.76
CA PRO A 79 22.74 -4.95 -15.42
C PRO A 79 21.54 -4.93 -16.38
N ASP A 80 20.83 -3.82 -16.40
CA ASP A 80 19.67 -3.55 -17.25
C ASP A 80 18.51 -4.57 -17.15
N ASN A 81 18.50 -5.37 -16.09
CA ASN A 81 17.47 -6.38 -15.88
C ASN A 81 16.22 -5.76 -15.22
N LEU A 82 15.28 -5.31 -16.08
CA LEU A 82 14.02 -4.71 -15.66
C LEU A 82 13.22 -5.58 -14.65
N ALA A 83 13.24 -6.91 -14.83
CA ALA A 83 12.53 -7.81 -13.94
C ALA A 83 13.13 -7.82 -12.53
N LEU A 84 14.45 -7.80 -12.42
CA LEU A 84 15.16 -7.81 -11.14
C LEU A 84 15.06 -6.47 -10.42
N GLN A 85 15.19 -5.36 -11.16
CA GLN A 85 15.00 -4.01 -10.60
C GLN A 85 13.58 -3.83 -10.03
N ARG A 86 12.55 -4.30 -10.74
CA ARG A 86 11.15 -4.30 -10.27
C ARG A 86 10.90 -5.27 -9.12
N ALA A 87 11.65 -6.36 -9.05
CA ALA A 87 11.53 -7.30 -7.94
C ALA A 87 11.84 -6.64 -6.59
N MET A 88 12.69 -5.61 -6.54
CA MET A 88 12.93 -4.84 -5.31
C MET A 88 11.67 -4.15 -4.81
N ALA A 89 10.86 -3.57 -5.71
CA ALA A 89 9.55 -3.03 -5.37
C ALA A 89 8.58 -4.14 -4.92
N GLY A 90 8.63 -5.31 -5.56
CA GLY A 90 7.88 -6.51 -5.15
C GLY A 90 8.21 -6.95 -3.71
N PHE A 91 9.47 -6.93 -3.31
CA PHE A 91 9.86 -7.22 -1.92
C PHE A 91 9.35 -6.15 -0.94
N ALA A 92 9.38 -4.88 -1.32
CA ALA A 92 8.78 -3.82 -0.51
C ALA A 92 7.24 -4.01 -0.40
N ALA A 93 6.56 -4.44 -1.46
CA ALA A 93 5.15 -4.78 -1.42
C ALA A 93 4.86 -5.96 -0.48
N ILE A 94 5.69 -7.01 -0.48
CA ILE A 94 5.56 -8.13 0.49
C ILE A 94 5.73 -7.60 1.92
N LEU A 95 6.69 -6.72 2.16
CA LEU A 95 6.91 -6.11 3.48
C LEU A 95 5.67 -5.30 3.93
N LEU A 96 5.09 -4.52 3.02
CA LEU A 96 3.83 -3.79 3.27
C LEU A 96 2.71 -4.76 3.65
N VAL A 97 2.51 -5.82 2.86
CA VAL A 97 1.48 -6.83 3.09
C VAL A 97 1.69 -7.55 4.43
N ALA A 98 2.93 -7.88 4.79
CA ALA A 98 3.25 -8.51 6.06
C ALA A 98 2.88 -7.60 7.26
N PHE A 99 3.29 -6.34 7.24
CA PHE A 99 2.93 -5.40 8.30
C PHE A 99 1.44 -5.05 8.31
N PHE A 100 0.79 -5.02 7.15
CA PHE A 100 -0.65 -4.87 7.06
C PHE A 100 -1.37 -6.03 7.76
N TYR A 101 -1.00 -7.29 7.46
CA TYR A 101 -1.57 -8.47 8.12
C TYR A 101 -1.34 -8.43 9.65
N LEU A 102 -0.11 -8.15 10.08
CA LEU A 102 0.23 -8.07 11.49
C LEU A 102 -0.54 -6.96 12.21
N THR A 103 -0.74 -5.82 11.57
CA THR A 103 -1.55 -4.71 12.08
C THR A 103 -3.01 -5.12 12.25
N ALA A 104 -3.59 -5.81 11.26
CA ALA A 104 -4.95 -6.32 11.35
C ALA A 104 -5.13 -7.30 12.52
N VAL A 105 -4.18 -8.24 12.69
CA VAL A 105 -4.20 -9.20 13.81
C VAL A 105 -4.11 -8.46 15.14
N GLN A 106 -3.24 -7.45 15.24
CA GLN A 106 -3.00 -6.71 16.48
C GLN A 106 -4.21 -5.86 16.90
N VAL A 107 -4.88 -5.21 15.93
CA VAL A 107 -6.02 -4.31 16.20
C VAL A 107 -7.32 -5.09 16.38
N MET A 108 -7.60 -6.02 15.47
CA MET A 108 -8.90 -6.71 15.40
C MET A 108 -8.93 -8.02 16.18
N ARG A 109 -7.75 -8.55 16.56
CA ARG A 109 -7.60 -9.86 17.25
C ARG A 109 -8.32 -11.02 16.56
N ASN A 110 -8.52 -10.90 15.25
CA ASN A 110 -9.21 -11.87 14.41
C ASN A 110 -8.36 -12.22 13.19
N LYS A 111 -7.78 -13.43 13.17
CA LYS A 111 -6.93 -13.91 12.07
C LYS A 111 -7.69 -14.09 10.76
N ARG A 112 -8.98 -14.44 10.81
CA ARG A 112 -9.82 -14.59 9.61
C ARG A 112 -10.06 -13.25 8.95
N TYR A 113 -10.36 -12.22 9.73
CA TYR A 113 -10.45 -10.84 9.26
C TYR A 113 -9.13 -10.37 8.64
N ALA A 114 -8.01 -10.57 9.34
CA ALA A 114 -6.69 -10.18 8.85
C ALA A 114 -6.36 -10.86 7.51
N PHE A 115 -6.65 -12.16 7.38
CA PHE A 115 -6.44 -12.93 6.16
C PHE A 115 -7.26 -12.39 4.99
N ILE A 116 -8.57 -12.19 5.16
CA ILE A 116 -9.47 -11.69 4.12
C ILE A 116 -9.05 -10.28 3.68
N SER A 117 -8.84 -9.38 4.63
CA SER A 117 -8.42 -8.00 4.32
C SER A 117 -7.08 -7.97 3.57
N THR A 118 -6.16 -8.88 3.91
CA THR A 118 -4.86 -8.96 3.24
C THR A 118 -4.98 -9.46 1.80
N ILE A 119 -5.83 -10.46 1.53
CA ILE A 119 -6.11 -10.90 0.16
C ILE A 119 -6.70 -9.76 -0.66
N LEU A 120 -7.68 -9.04 -0.10
CA LEU A 120 -8.27 -7.86 -0.77
C LEU A 120 -7.20 -6.82 -1.09
N LEU A 121 -6.29 -6.52 -0.15
CA LEU A 121 -5.19 -5.58 -0.40
C LEU A 121 -4.29 -6.05 -1.54
N CYS A 122 -3.81 -7.30 -1.50
CA CYS A 122 -2.89 -7.86 -2.51
C CYS A 122 -3.49 -7.86 -3.92
N THR A 123 -4.81 -7.84 -4.03
CA THR A 123 -5.55 -7.90 -5.30
C THR A 123 -6.17 -6.56 -5.71
N CYS A 124 -5.93 -5.48 -4.96
CA CYS A 124 -6.26 -4.13 -5.38
C CYS A 124 -5.37 -3.67 -6.55
N TYR A 125 -5.99 -3.05 -7.56
CA TYR A 125 -5.31 -2.62 -8.79
C TYR A 125 -4.07 -1.78 -8.52
N ASN A 126 -4.18 -0.70 -7.74
CA ASN A 126 -3.06 0.21 -7.52
C ASN A 126 -1.96 -0.41 -6.64
N ILE A 127 -2.27 -1.37 -5.73
CA ILE A 127 -1.27 -2.14 -4.98
C ILE A 127 -0.45 -3.03 -5.93
N ILE A 128 -1.13 -3.74 -6.85
CA ILE A 128 -0.44 -4.57 -7.86
C ILE A 128 0.46 -3.68 -8.73
N LEU A 129 -0.07 -2.56 -9.22
CA LEU A 129 0.66 -1.63 -10.07
C LEU A 129 1.92 -1.11 -9.36
N MET A 130 1.79 -0.58 -8.15
CA MET A 130 2.92 0.01 -7.40
C MET A 130 3.93 -1.05 -6.92
N GLY A 131 3.49 -2.26 -6.61
CA GLY A 131 4.39 -3.38 -6.26
C GLY A 131 5.18 -3.94 -7.45
N ARG A 132 4.82 -3.55 -8.68
CA ARG A 132 5.49 -3.95 -9.94
C ARG A 132 6.24 -2.80 -10.61
N THR A 133 6.32 -1.65 -9.97
CA THR A 133 6.95 -0.44 -10.51
C THR A 133 8.12 -0.05 -9.62
N ALA A 134 9.33 0.05 -10.15
CA ALA A 134 10.53 0.43 -9.41
C ALA A 134 10.52 1.94 -9.05
N SER A 135 9.46 2.39 -8.39
CA SER A 135 9.25 3.77 -7.96
C SER A 135 9.26 3.88 -6.43
N TRP A 136 9.34 5.09 -5.90
CA TRP A 136 9.51 5.36 -4.47
C TRP A 136 8.27 5.09 -3.61
N ASP A 137 7.07 5.03 -4.22
CA ASP A 137 5.79 5.04 -3.49
C ASP A 137 5.60 3.79 -2.61
N ILE A 138 5.85 2.61 -3.17
CA ILE A 138 5.65 1.36 -2.43
C ILE A 138 6.58 1.24 -1.22
N TYR A 139 7.84 1.69 -1.34
CA TYR A 139 8.82 1.63 -0.26
C TYR A 139 8.43 2.51 0.92
N CYS A 140 8.08 3.78 0.65
CA CYS A 140 7.74 4.70 1.74
C CYS A 140 6.49 4.24 2.50
N HIS A 141 5.49 3.69 1.83
CA HIS A 141 4.30 3.18 2.49
C HIS A 141 4.52 1.82 3.16
N ALA A 142 5.40 0.97 2.63
CA ALA A 142 5.77 -0.28 3.28
C ALA A 142 6.47 -0.04 4.62
N PHE A 143 7.46 0.85 4.65
CA PHE A 143 8.13 1.21 5.89
C PHE A 143 7.17 1.94 6.85
N MET A 144 6.35 2.86 6.37
CA MET A 144 5.38 3.54 7.24
C MET A 144 4.35 2.56 7.84
N MET A 145 3.95 1.52 7.10
CA MET A 145 3.06 0.48 7.63
C MET A 145 3.76 -0.31 8.75
N GLY A 146 5.07 -0.55 8.64
CA GLY A 146 5.89 -1.09 9.72
C GLY A 146 5.91 -0.19 10.95
N ALA A 147 6.08 1.12 10.77
CA ALA A 147 6.01 2.09 11.85
C ALA A 147 4.66 2.07 12.57
N ILE A 148 3.56 2.05 11.81
CA ILE A 148 2.19 1.96 12.34
C ILE A 148 1.99 0.69 13.17
N TYR A 149 2.48 -0.46 12.70
CA TYR A 149 2.41 -1.71 13.45
C TYR A 149 3.09 -1.60 14.82
N PHE A 150 4.32 -1.08 14.87
CA PHE A 150 5.02 -0.91 16.13
C PHE A 150 4.40 0.17 17.02
N LEU A 151 3.87 1.25 16.45
CA LEU A 151 3.12 2.26 17.20
C LEU A 151 1.88 1.67 17.89
N ILE A 152 1.10 0.85 17.18
CA ILE A 152 -0.09 0.19 17.77
C ILE A 152 0.33 -0.68 18.95
N ARG A 153 1.41 -1.43 18.84
CA ARG A 153 1.95 -2.24 19.93
C ARG A 153 2.39 -1.38 21.11
N ALA A 154 3.12 -0.30 20.84
CA ALA A 154 3.58 0.65 21.85
C ALA A 154 2.41 1.32 22.58
N PHE A 155 1.37 1.71 21.84
CA PHE A 155 0.17 2.34 22.41
C PHE A 155 -0.67 1.36 23.23
N ALA A 156 -0.82 0.11 22.75
CA ALA A 156 -1.60 -0.92 23.42
C ALA A 156 -0.92 -1.51 24.66
N ALA A 157 0.40 -1.39 24.78
CA ALA A 157 1.16 -1.89 25.92
C ALA A 157 0.78 -1.15 27.22
N LYS A 158 0.57 -1.91 28.33
CA LYS A 158 0.30 -1.34 29.66
C LYS A 158 1.51 -0.58 30.21
N ALA A 159 2.70 -1.19 30.09
CA ALA A 159 3.98 -0.55 30.42
C ALA A 159 4.60 0.11 29.18
N CYS A 160 5.53 1.04 29.39
CA CYS A 160 6.24 1.69 28.29
C CYS A 160 7.11 0.66 27.54
N SER A 161 6.84 0.46 26.25
CA SER A 161 7.62 -0.42 25.38
C SER A 161 8.65 0.40 24.58
N TRP A 162 9.83 0.62 25.15
CA TRP A 162 10.93 1.31 24.48
C TRP A 162 11.28 0.69 23.13
N LYS A 163 11.31 -0.65 23.09
CA LYS A 163 11.62 -1.40 21.88
C LYS A 163 10.65 -1.08 20.73
N ASP A 164 9.34 -1.06 21.02
CA ASP A 164 8.35 -0.79 19.97
C ASP A 164 8.41 0.67 19.49
N PHE A 165 8.62 1.64 20.37
CA PHE A 165 8.85 3.03 19.99
C PHE A 165 10.12 3.20 19.15
N THR A 166 11.23 2.55 19.54
CA THR A 166 12.49 2.62 18.77
C THR A 166 12.30 2.05 17.36
N TRP A 167 11.68 0.86 17.21
CA TRP A 167 11.40 0.30 15.90
C TRP A 167 10.44 1.15 15.07
N ALA A 168 9.43 1.74 15.70
CA ALA A 168 8.57 2.71 15.01
C ALA A 168 9.39 3.88 14.44
N GLY A 169 10.32 4.43 15.24
CA GLY A 169 11.24 5.48 14.79
C GLY A 169 12.13 5.06 13.62
N VAL A 170 12.72 3.85 13.67
CA VAL A 170 13.53 3.31 12.58
C VAL A 170 12.70 3.21 11.30
N PHE A 171 11.51 2.61 11.36
CA PHE A 171 10.65 2.46 10.18
C PHE A 171 10.12 3.80 9.65
N MET A 172 9.83 4.77 10.52
CA MET A 172 9.52 6.15 10.11
C MET A 172 10.70 6.78 9.36
N GLY A 173 11.92 6.64 9.89
CA GLY A 173 13.12 7.16 9.25
C GLY A 173 13.38 6.51 7.88
N LEU A 174 13.24 5.19 7.75
CA LEU A 174 13.34 4.49 6.45
C LEU A 174 12.27 4.95 5.47
N SER A 175 11.04 5.21 5.95
CA SER A 175 9.98 5.77 5.14
C SER A 175 10.33 7.17 4.63
N PHE A 176 10.90 8.02 5.49
CA PHE A 176 11.39 9.35 5.13
C PHE A 176 12.52 9.27 4.10
N MET A 177 13.50 8.38 4.31
CA MET A 177 14.59 8.08 3.36
C MET A 177 14.12 7.48 2.04
N SER A 178 12.86 7.08 1.94
CA SER A 178 12.31 6.57 0.67
C SER A 178 11.67 7.67 -0.18
N LYS A 179 10.90 8.60 0.40
CA LYS A 179 10.17 9.62 -0.38
C LYS A 179 9.95 10.93 0.39
N GLY A 180 10.72 11.19 1.45
CA GLY A 180 10.51 12.36 2.30
C GLY A 180 9.21 12.27 3.13
N PRO A 181 8.54 13.39 3.40
CA PRO A 181 7.43 13.46 4.36
C PRO A 181 6.08 12.92 3.85
N VAL A 182 6.00 12.45 2.60
CA VAL A 182 4.73 12.07 1.94
C VAL A 182 3.91 11.07 2.75
N SER A 183 4.52 10.01 3.25
CA SER A 183 3.83 8.97 4.03
C SER A 183 3.41 9.43 5.42
N PHE A 184 4.09 10.42 5.98
CA PHE A 184 3.70 11.02 7.27
C PHE A 184 2.37 11.76 7.15
N TYR A 185 2.21 12.52 6.07
CA TYR A 185 0.96 13.23 5.79
C TYR A 185 -0.15 12.29 5.30
N ALA A 186 0.16 11.42 4.34
CA ALA A 186 -0.84 10.63 3.62
C ALA A 186 -1.26 9.33 4.32
N LEU A 187 -0.42 8.76 5.21
CA LEU A 187 -0.70 7.48 5.86
C LEU A 187 -0.68 7.58 7.38
N LEU A 188 0.39 8.17 7.97
CA LEU A 188 0.55 8.22 9.43
C LEU A 188 -0.45 9.18 10.08
N LEU A 189 -0.58 10.41 9.58
CA LEU A 189 -1.47 11.42 10.18
C LEU A 189 -2.95 10.95 10.21
N PRO A 190 -3.56 10.48 9.10
CA PRO A 190 -4.93 9.97 9.15
C PRO A 190 -5.07 8.71 10.03
N PHE A 191 -4.04 7.85 10.09
CA PHE A 191 -4.00 6.75 11.05
C PHE A 191 -4.06 7.26 12.49
N LEU A 192 -3.22 8.23 12.86
CA LEU A 192 -3.19 8.79 14.21
C LEU A 192 -4.52 9.45 14.58
N ILE A 193 -5.11 10.23 13.67
CA ILE A 193 -6.43 10.84 13.88
C ILE A 193 -7.47 9.77 14.22
N SER A 194 -7.59 8.74 13.38
CA SER A 194 -8.59 7.69 13.56
C SER A 194 -8.31 6.80 14.77
N TYR A 195 -7.05 6.40 14.97
CA TYR A 195 -6.67 5.53 16.08
C TYR A 195 -6.85 6.21 17.44
N CYS A 196 -6.38 7.45 17.57
CA CYS A 196 -6.52 8.21 18.82
C CYS A 196 -7.99 8.52 19.13
N TYR A 197 -8.81 8.83 18.11
CA TYR A 197 -10.23 9.09 18.31
C TYR A 197 -10.99 7.85 18.79
N ILE A 198 -10.74 6.66 18.18
CA ILE A 198 -11.48 5.42 18.48
C ILE A 198 -10.95 4.69 19.71
N TYR A 199 -9.61 4.56 19.83
CA TYR A 199 -9.01 3.73 20.88
C TYR A 199 -8.52 4.52 22.08
N ARG A 200 -8.30 5.83 21.95
CA ARG A 200 -7.89 6.75 23.04
C ARG A 200 -6.72 6.19 23.87
N PRO A 201 -5.57 5.89 23.26
CA PRO A 201 -4.47 5.24 23.94
C PRO A 201 -3.93 6.13 25.07
N SER A 202 -3.62 5.52 26.21
CA SER A 202 -2.99 6.25 27.32
C SER A 202 -1.52 6.51 27.01
N MET A 203 -1.11 7.77 27.11
CA MET A 203 0.28 8.21 26.94
C MET A 203 1.03 8.37 28.27
N LYS A 204 0.39 8.05 29.41
CA LYS A 204 1.00 8.16 30.72
C LYS A 204 2.27 7.31 30.79
N GLY A 205 3.40 7.94 31.13
CA GLY A 205 4.71 7.29 31.22
C GLY A 205 5.40 6.95 29.89
N LYS A 206 4.82 7.32 28.73
CA LYS A 206 5.36 6.97 27.39
C LYS A 206 6.05 8.14 26.67
N TRP A 207 5.99 9.35 27.22
CA TRP A 207 6.50 10.57 26.55
C TRP A 207 8.01 10.52 26.26
N LYS A 208 8.81 9.95 27.18
CA LYS A 208 10.27 9.80 26.98
C LYS A 208 10.57 8.85 25.81
N ALA A 209 9.84 7.73 25.71
CA ALA A 209 10.02 6.78 24.61
C ALA A 209 9.52 7.36 23.27
N LEU A 210 8.47 8.19 23.29
CA LEU A 210 8.04 8.94 22.11
C LEU A 210 9.13 9.93 21.65
N ALA A 211 9.78 10.64 22.57
CA ALA A 211 10.90 11.52 22.23
C ALA A 211 12.07 10.74 21.60
N VAL A 212 12.40 9.56 22.15
CA VAL A 212 13.43 8.68 21.57
C VAL A 212 13.00 8.19 20.16
N MET A 213 11.74 7.83 19.96
CA MET A 213 11.22 7.47 18.64
C MET A 213 11.44 8.60 17.62
N ILE A 214 11.12 9.84 18.00
CA ILE A 214 11.31 11.00 17.12
C ILE A 214 12.80 11.20 16.83
N ALA A 215 13.67 11.13 17.86
CA ALA A 215 15.12 11.26 17.67
C ALA A 215 15.67 10.17 16.70
N VAL A 216 15.27 8.91 16.90
CA VAL A 216 15.66 7.81 16.01
C VAL A 216 15.15 8.04 14.59
N CYS A 217 13.89 8.50 14.43
CA CYS A 217 13.33 8.84 13.13
C CYS A 217 14.15 9.93 12.41
N LEU A 218 14.54 10.99 13.13
CA LEU A 218 15.35 12.07 12.58
C LEU A 218 16.77 11.57 12.21
N ILE A 219 17.41 10.80 13.08
CA ILE A 219 18.74 10.25 12.79
C ILE A 219 18.70 9.37 11.54
N VAL A 220 17.76 8.43 11.46
CA VAL A 220 17.67 7.50 10.32
C VAL A 220 17.16 8.20 9.06
N GLY A 221 16.23 9.16 9.17
CA GLY A 221 15.56 9.77 8.04
C GLY A 221 16.24 11.00 7.46
N CYS A 222 16.90 11.81 8.30
CA CYS A 222 17.37 13.14 7.88
C CYS A 222 18.88 13.21 7.62
N TRP A 223 19.66 12.19 7.99
CA TRP A 223 21.12 12.25 7.86
C TRP A 223 21.59 12.50 6.42
N TRP A 224 20.94 11.90 5.42
CA TRP A 224 21.29 12.11 4.02
C TRP A 224 21.00 13.55 3.57
N TYR A 225 19.86 14.11 3.98
CA TYR A 225 19.54 15.51 3.69
C TYR A 225 20.53 16.47 4.36
N ALA A 226 20.93 16.18 5.61
CA ALA A 226 21.96 16.95 6.28
C ALA A 226 23.32 16.85 5.56
N PHE A 227 23.71 15.65 5.12
CA PHE A 227 24.91 15.45 4.32
C PHE A 227 24.88 16.26 3.03
N ILE A 228 23.80 16.17 2.23
CA ILE A 228 23.67 16.91 0.98
C ILE A 228 23.68 18.43 1.23
N TYR A 229 22.99 18.90 2.29
CA TYR A 229 22.98 20.31 2.62
C TYR A 229 24.37 20.86 2.99
N LEU A 230 25.17 20.06 3.69
CA LEU A 230 26.53 20.46 4.11
C LEU A 230 27.52 20.51 2.93
N PHE A 231 27.40 19.59 1.96
CA PHE A 231 28.37 19.45 0.88
C PHE A 231 27.88 20.01 -0.48
N HIS A 232 26.57 20.15 -0.67
CA HIS A 232 25.90 20.61 -1.90
C HIS A 232 24.72 21.54 -1.59
N GLY A 233 24.91 22.49 -0.65
CA GLY A 233 23.86 23.35 -0.11
C GLY A 233 23.08 24.15 -1.15
N ASP A 234 23.79 24.75 -2.14
CA ASP A 234 23.16 25.55 -3.21
C ASP A 234 22.26 24.70 -4.08
N ALA A 235 22.72 23.50 -4.47
CA ALA A 235 21.94 22.56 -5.27
C ALA A 235 20.72 22.05 -4.46
N MET A 236 20.88 21.81 -3.16
CA MET A 236 19.78 21.37 -2.31
C MET A 236 18.73 22.45 -2.10
N SER A 237 19.15 23.71 -1.92
CA SER A 237 18.25 24.86 -1.81
C SER A 237 17.45 25.06 -3.10
N TYR A 238 18.08 25.00 -4.26
CA TYR A 238 17.40 25.04 -5.55
C TYR A 238 16.34 23.91 -5.70
N VAL A 239 16.70 22.68 -5.31
CA VAL A 239 15.78 21.56 -5.37
C VAL A 239 14.59 21.74 -4.39
N ALA A 240 14.84 22.27 -3.18
CA ALA A 240 13.79 22.54 -2.21
C ALA A 240 12.79 23.59 -2.73
N ASP A 241 13.26 24.67 -3.35
CA ASP A 241 12.43 25.70 -3.95
C ASP A 241 11.62 25.15 -5.13
N LYS A 242 12.26 24.37 -6.01
CA LYS A 242 11.63 23.72 -7.16
C LYS A 242 10.54 22.73 -6.74
N GLU A 243 10.78 21.87 -5.74
CA GLU A 243 9.79 20.90 -5.26
C GLU A 243 8.65 21.60 -4.52
N SER A 244 8.92 22.64 -3.70
CA SER A 244 7.88 23.42 -3.03
C SER A 244 6.97 24.15 -4.02
N ALA A 245 7.55 24.80 -5.04
CA ALA A 245 6.80 25.42 -6.13
C ALA A 245 5.98 24.38 -6.93
N ALA A 246 6.53 23.18 -7.12
CA ALA A 246 5.83 22.10 -7.82
C ALA A 246 4.61 21.59 -7.06
N TRP A 247 4.63 21.54 -5.73
CA TRP A 247 3.47 21.14 -4.92
C TRP A 247 2.28 22.07 -5.05
N ILE A 248 2.55 23.35 -5.31
CA ILE A 248 1.52 24.40 -5.45
C ILE A 248 1.05 24.50 -6.91
N ASN A 249 1.95 24.41 -7.89
CA ASN A 249 1.68 24.81 -9.25
C ASN A 249 1.60 23.65 -10.26
N ARG A 250 2.10 22.44 -9.91
CA ARG A 250 2.15 21.30 -10.84
C ARG A 250 0.98 20.34 -10.60
N ASN A 251 0.33 19.91 -11.69
CA ASN A 251 -0.79 18.94 -11.64
C ASN A 251 -1.90 19.36 -10.66
N VAL A 252 -2.21 20.65 -10.61
CA VAL A 252 -3.31 21.17 -9.81
C VAL A 252 -4.63 20.60 -10.32
N ARG A 253 -5.40 19.97 -9.43
CA ARG A 253 -6.69 19.37 -9.74
C ARG A 253 -7.72 19.79 -8.70
N PRO A 254 -9.03 19.74 -9.06
CA PRO A 254 -10.10 20.09 -8.14
C PRO A 254 -10.05 19.26 -6.84
N TRP A 255 -10.60 19.79 -5.75
CA TRP A 255 -10.61 19.13 -4.45
C TRP A 255 -11.32 17.76 -4.46
N TYR A 256 -12.30 17.56 -5.32
CA TYR A 256 -13.04 16.30 -5.49
C TYR A 256 -12.33 15.26 -6.38
N TYR A 257 -11.16 15.55 -6.90
CA TYR A 257 -10.43 14.65 -7.80
C TYR A 257 -10.23 13.25 -7.24
N TYR A 258 -9.99 13.13 -5.94
CA TYR A 258 -9.78 11.85 -5.27
C TYR A 258 -11.06 11.13 -4.83
N TRP A 259 -12.24 11.65 -5.09
CA TRP A 259 -13.49 10.98 -4.72
C TRP A 259 -13.77 9.72 -5.50
N SER A 260 -13.09 9.55 -6.63
CA SER A 260 -13.05 8.29 -7.39
C SER A 260 -12.09 7.23 -6.80
N PHE A 261 -11.59 7.41 -5.59
CA PHE A 261 -10.61 6.53 -4.93
C PHE A 261 -11.01 5.05 -4.89
N PHE A 262 -12.30 4.76 -4.90
CA PHE A 262 -12.80 3.39 -4.93
C PHE A 262 -12.42 2.65 -6.22
N LEU A 263 -12.20 3.33 -7.34
CA LEU A 263 -11.76 2.72 -8.60
C LEU A 263 -10.34 2.16 -8.50
N GLU A 264 -9.49 2.69 -7.62
CA GLU A 264 -8.12 2.20 -7.39
C GLU A 264 -8.08 0.80 -6.77
N THR A 265 -9.21 0.32 -6.23
CA THR A 265 -9.34 -1.06 -5.77
C THR A 265 -9.59 -2.06 -6.91
N GLY A 266 -9.86 -1.57 -8.14
CA GLY A 266 -10.10 -2.40 -9.31
C GLY A 266 -11.41 -3.19 -9.20
N VAL A 267 -11.33 -4.51 -9.28
CA VAL A 267 -12.50 -5.41 -9.20
C VAL A 267 -13.30 -5.28 -7.92
N TRP A 268 -12.71 -4.73 -6.85
CA TRP A 268 -13.35 -4.53 -5.55
C TRP A 268 -14.06 -3.19 -5.38
N ALA A 269 -14.15 -2.37 -6.43
CA ALA A 269 -14.73 -1.02 -6.35
C ALA A 269 -16.16 -1.01 -5.76
N ILE A 270 -17.02 -1.93 -6.21
CA ILE A 270 -18.39 -2.04 -5.72
C ILE A 270 -18.44 -2.57 -4.28
N LEU A 271 -17.54 -3.49 -3.94
CA LEU A 271 -17.41 -3.99 -2.55
C LEU A 271 -17.03 -2.85 -1.60
N LEU A 272 -16.09 -1.99 -2.02
CA LEU A 272 -15.71 -0.83 -1.23
C LEU A 272 -16.87 0.14 -1.07
N LEU A 273 -17.59 0.49 -2.15
CA LEU A 273 -18.77 1.34 -2.06
C LEU A 273 -19.84 0.72 -1.14
N SER A 274 -20.11 -0.57 -1.27
CA SER A 274 -21.04 -1.27 -0.38
C SER A 274 -20.58 -1.19 1.07
N SER A 275 -19.29 -1.35 1.34
CA SER A 275 -18.76 -1.27 2.70
C SER A 275 -18.89 0.13 3.32
N LEU A 276 -18.82 1.20 2.51
CA LEU A 276 -19.04 2.57 2.97
C LEU A 276 -20.50 2.80 3.41
N PHE A 277 -21.44 2.18 2.72
CA PHE A 277 -22.86 2.36 2.98
C PHE A 277 -23.45 1.34 3.97
N LEU A 278 -22.63 0.42 4.52
CA LEU A 278 -23.06 -0.55 5.55
C LEU A 278 -23.91 0.08 6.69
N PRO A 279 -23.58 1.28 7.22
CA PRO A 279 -24.38 1.90 8.29
C PRO A 279 -25.80 2.25 7.91
N LEU A 280 -26.15 2.30 6.62
CA LEU A 280 -27.51 2.62 6.17
C LEU A 280 -28.50 1.49 6.47
N TRP A 281 -28.03 0.24 6.42
CA TRP A 281 -28.88 -0.93 6.66
C TRP A 281 -28.51 -1.75 7.90
N SER A 282 -27.35 -1.47 8.52
CA SER A 282 -26.91 -2.12 9.75
C SER A 282 -26.58 -1.11 10.84
N LYS A 283 -27.55 -0.87 11.73
CA LYS A 283 -27.39 0.07 12.85
C LYS A 283 -26.36 -0.42 13.89
N GLU A 284 -26.21 -1.74 14.06
CA GLU A 284 -25.25 -2.34 14.99
C GLU A 284 -23.80 -2.06 14.57
N ASP A 285 -23.49 -2.26 13.28
CA ASP A 285 -22.13 -2.11 12.77
C ASP A 285 -21.69 -0.66 12.78
N ARG A 286 -22.63 0.28 12.66
CA ARG A 286 -22.36 1.73 12.72
C ARG A 286 -21.58 2.16 13.98
N LYS A 287 -21.70 1.42 15.10
CA LYS A 287 -21.05 1.77 16.38
C LYS A 287 -19.84 0.91 16.70
N ARG A 288 -19.54 -0.12 15.90
CA ARG A 288 -18.42 -1.03 16.16
C ARG A 288 -17.08 -0.38 15.84
N LYS A 289 -16.14 -0.46 16.78
CA LYS A 289 -14.79 0.11 16.61
C LYS A 289 -14.05 -0.52 15.43
N GLU A 290 -14.28 -1.80 15.20
CA GLU A 290 -13.69 -2.60 14.14
C GLU A 290 -14.09 -2.09 12.73
N TYR A 291 -15.26 -1.47 12.62
CA TYR A 291 -15.74 -0.82 11.40
C TYR A 291 -15.34 0.66 11.35
N LEU A 292 -15.56 1.38 12.44
CA LEU A 292 -15.35 2.83 12.51
C LEU A 292 -13.87 3.22 12.32
N PHE A 293 -12.95 2.44 12.88
CA PHE A 293 -11.53 2.75 12.79
C PHE A 293 -11.02 2.78 11.34
N PRO A 294 -11.15 1.72 10.53
CA PRO A 294 -10.70 1.75 9.15
C PRO A 294 -11.50 2.73 8.28
N LEU A 295 -12.80 2.91 8.53
CA LEU A 295 -13.63 3.88 7.82
C LEU A 295 -13.11 5.31 8.05
N LEU A 296 -12.90 5.72 9.31
CA LEU A 296 -12.38 7.05 9.63
C LEU A 296 -10.96 7.24 9.10
N TRP A 297 -10.10 6.21 9.15
CA TRP A 297 -8.77 6.26 8.58
C TRP A 297 -8.84 6.53 7.07
N MET A 298 -9.67 5.78 6.36
CA MET A 298 -9.85 5.95 4.92
C MET A 298 -10.38 7.35 4.57
N LEU A 299 -11.47 7.77 5.20
CA LEU A 299 -12.09 9.06 4.91
C LEU A 299 -11.17 10.24 5.25
N SER A 300 -10.46 10.19 6.40
CA SER A 300 -9.47 11.22 6.74
C SER A 300 -8.30 11.25 5.75
N THR A 301 -7.85 10.09 5.24
CA THR A 301 -6.82 10.04 4.19
C THR A 301 -7.31 10.73 2.91
N VAL A 302 -8.51 10.41 2.43
CA VAL A 302 -9.09 11.03 1.22
C VAL A 302 -9.25 12.54 1.40
N VAL A 303 -9.76 12.98 2.56
CA VAL A 303 -9.93 14.41 2.85
C VAL A 303 -8.57 15.13 2.88
N LEU A 304 -7.59 14.61 3.61
CA LEU A 304 -6.27 15.23 3.71
C LEU A 304 -5.57 15.31 2.34
N LEU A 305 -5.64 14.24 1.52
CA LEU A 305 -5.10 14.27 0.16
C LEU A 305 -5.85 15.28 -0.74
N SER A 306 -7.15 15.44 -0.55
CA SER A 306 -7.97 16.39 -1.32
C SER A 306 -7.62 17.86 -1.04
N LEU A 307 -7.04 18.16 0.12
CA LEU A 307 -6.58 19.50 0.49
C LEU A 307 -5.31 19.93 -0.26
N LEU A 308 -4.48 18.97 -0.70
CA LEU A 308 -3.26 19.28 -1.45
C LEU A 308 -3.60 19.72 -2.88
N PRO A 309 -2.98 20.82 -3.42
CA PRO A 309 -3.18 21.26 -4.80
C PRO A 309 -2.72 20.21 -5.82
N GLU A 310 -1.49 19.71 -5.67
CA GLU A 310 -0.94 18.69 -6.57
C GLU A 310 -1.63 17.33 -6.34
N LYS A 311 -2.21 16.75 -7.39
CA LYS A 311 -2.92 15.48 -7.34
C LYS A 311 -2.47 14.53 -8.44
N LYS A 312 -2.24 13.27 -8.05
CA LYS A 312 -1.90 12.14 -8.95
C LYS A 312 -2.57 10.87 -8.42
N ASN A 313 -3.05 9.98 -9.30
CA ASN A 313 -3.73 8.74 -8.90
C ASN A 313 -2.88 7.88 -7.97
N ARG A 314 -1.57 7.79 -8.20
CA ARG A 314 -0.65 7.01 -7.33
C ARG A 314 -0.61 7.51 -5.86
N TYR A 315 -1.01 8.76 -5.59
CA TYR A 315 -1.09 9.27 -4.21
C TYR A 315 -2.27 8.66 -3.43
N LEU A 316 -3.18 7.94 -4.09
CA LEU A 316 -4.24 7.17 -3.45
C LEU A 316 -3.78 5.83 -2.86
N LEU A 317 -2.53 5.41 -3.08
CA LEU A 317 -1.99 4.17 -2.52
C LEU A 317 -2.27 4.00 -1.01
N PRO A 318 -2.04 5.00 -0.13
CA PRO A 318 -2.31 4.87 1.30
C PRO A 318 -3.79 4.67 1.67
N VAL A 319 -4.73 5.11 0.82
CA VAL A 319 -6.17 4.88 1.04
C VAL A 319 -6.51 3.39 1.00
N LEU A 320 -5.78 2.60 0.20
CA LEU A 320 -6.10 1.19 -0.02
C LEU A 320 -5.88 0.31 1.22
N MET A 321 -4.98 0.70 2.14
CA MET A 321 -4.80 -0.03 3.39
C MET A 321 -6.08 0.02 4.24
N SER A 322 -6.60 1.20 4.48
CA SER A 322 -7.84 1.37 5.25
C SER A 322 -9.07 0.88 4.47
N ALA A 323 -9.10 1.02 3.15
CA ALA A 323 -10.15 0.48 2.29
C ALA A 323 -10.23 -1.06 2.37
N ALA A 324 -9.08 -1.76 2.31
CA ALA A 324 -9.04 -3.21 2.43
C ALA A 324 -9.53 -3.71 3.80
N TYR A 325 -9.24 -2.99 4.87
CA TYR A 325 -9.81 -3.28 6.20
C TYR A 325 -11.33 -3.08 6.22
N THR A 326 -11.84 -2.01 5.62
CA THR A 326 -13.29 -1.71 5.60
C THR A 326 -14.05 -2.76 4.78
N MET A 327 -13.52 -3.15 3.61
CA MET A 327 -14.08 -4.23 2.79
C MET A 327 -14.02 -5.58 3.51
N GLY A 328 -12.90 -5.90 4.15
CA GLY A 328 -12.72 -7.13 4.92
C GLY A 328 -13.73 -7.25 6.05
N TYR A 329 -14.06 -6.14 6.71
CA TYR A 329 -15.11 -6.11 7.72
C TYR A 329 -16.48 -6.53 7.14
N LEU A 330 -16.87 -5.96 6.00
CA LEU A 330 -18.14 -6.29 5.34
C LEU A 330 -18.21 -7.79 4.98
N ILE A 331 -17.12 -8.36 4.44
CA ILE A 331 -17.09 -9.79 4.10
C ILE A 331 -17.24 -10.65 5.35
N ILE A 332 -16.62 -10.30 6.48
CA ILE A 332 -16.79 -11.04 7.73
C ILE A 332 -18.25 -10.97 8.22
N VAL A 333 -18.84 -9.76 8.18
CA VAL A 333 -20.25 -9.57 8.56
C VAL A 333 -21.17 -10.46 7.71
N TRP A 334 -20.97 -10.48 6.39
CA TRP A 334 -21.74 -11.36 5.50
C TRP A 334 -21.49 -12.84 5.78
N ALA A 335 -20.25 -13.25 5.98
CA ALA A 335 -19.91 -14.64 6.23
C ALA A 335 -20.54 -15.19 7.53
N ASP A 336 -20.77 -14.32 8.50
CA ASP A 336 -21.42 -14.69 9.76
C ASP A 336 -22.95 -14.60 9.66
N ARG A 337 -23.49 -13.57 9.00
CA ARG A 337 -24.94 -13.33 8.89
C ARG A 337 -25.65 -14.19 7.86
N LEU A 338 -25.03 -14.44 6.68
CA LEU A 338 -25.67 -15.22 5.62
C LEU A 338 -25.89 -16.70 6.00
N ARG A 339 -25.19 -17.17 7.03
CA ARG A 339 -25.41 -18.50 7.63
C ARG A 339 -26.58 -18.55 8.62
N SER A 340 -27.07 -17.38 9.04
CA SER A 340 -28.19 -17.30 9.99
C SER A 340 -29.53 -17.37 9.24
N PRO A 341 -30.53 -18.08 9.78
CA PRO A 341 -31.89 -18.05 9.25
C PRO A 341 -32.53 -16.65 9.23
N GLN A 342 -32.05 -15.76 10.10
CA GLN A 342 -32.61 -14.42 10.32
C GLN A 342 -31.85 -13.32 9.55
N VAL A 343 -31.16 -13.68 8.45
CA VAL A 343 -30.43 -12.70 7.66
C VAL A 343 -31.34 -11.62 7.06
N SER A 344 -30.89 -10.35 7.11
CA SER A 344 -31.68 -9.23 6.60
C SER A 344 -31.83 -9.31 5.06
N LYS A 345 -32.99 -8.86 4.55
CA LYS A 345 -33.21 -8.77 3.09
C LYS A 345 -32.16 -7.86 2.42
N ALA A 346 -31.73 -6.79 3.11
CA ALA A 346 -30.72 -5.86 2.63
C ALA A 346 -29.35 -6.54 2.49
N ASP A 347 -28.88 -7.31 3.51
CA ASP A 347 -27.61 -8.04 3.43
C ASP A 347 -27.61 -9.00 2.24
N LYS A 348 -28.70 -9.77 2.06
CA LYS A 348 -28.85 -10.69 0.89
C LYS A 348 -28.78 -9.93 -0.44
N ALA A 349 -29.51 -8.84 -0.57
CA ALA A 349 -29.57 -8.07 -1.80
C ALA A 349 -28.21 -7.47 -2.14
N VAL A 350 -27.57 -6.77 -1.18
CA VAL A 350 -26.26 -6.15 -1.40
C VAL A 350 -25.18 -7.21 -1.68
N TYR A 351 -25.18 -8.34 -0.96
CA TYR A 351 -24.28 -9.46 -1.26
C TYR A 351 -24.47 -9.97 -2.70
N ARG A 352 -25.71 -10.26 -3.12
CA ARG A 352 -26.01 -10.73 -4.49
C ARG A 352 -25.54 -9.75 -5.55
N VAL A 353 -25.82 -8.45 -5.39
CA VAL A 353 -25.38 -7.42 -6.33
C VAL A 353 -23.85 -7.42 -6.44
N ASN A 354 -23.12 -7.45 -5.31
CA ASN A 354 -21.65 -7.50 -5.33
C ASN A 354 -21.15 -8.76 -6.00
N ALA A 355 -21.68 -9.93 -5.65
CA ALA A 355 -21.21 -11.20 -6.21
C ALA A 355 -21.49 -11.30 -7.71
N TRP A 356 -22.66 -10.84 -8.17
CA TRP A 356 -22.97 -10.77 -9.61
C TRP A 356 -22.04 -9.82 -10.36
N LEU A 357 -21.81 -8.62 -9.83
CA LEU A 357 -20.92 -7.65 -10.49
C LEU A 357 -19.48 -8.16 -10.56
N VAL A 358 -18.97 -8.73 -9.47
CA VAL A 358 -17.63 -9.34 -9.46
C VAL A 358 -17.57 -10.52 -10.45
N ALA A 359 -18.58 -11.39 -10.48
CA ALA A 359 -18.64 -12.51 -11.41
C ALA A 359 -18.64 -12.05 -12.87
N VAL A 360 -19.42 -11.01 -13.21
CA VAL A 360 -19.43 -10.42 -14.56
C VAL A 360 -18.06 -9.84 -14.93
N VAL A 361 -17.45 -9.05 -14.05
CA VAL A 361 -16.11 -8.47 -14.29
C VAL A 361 -15.09 -9.59 -14.51
N VAL A 362 -15.08 -10.61 -13.63
CA VAL A 362 -14.16 -11.75 -13.73
C VAL A 362 -14.42 -12.55 -15.03
N ALA A 363 -15.68 -12.73 -15.43
CA ALA A 363 -16.02 -13.44 -16.67
C ALA A 363 -15.55 -12.69 -17.94
N VAL A 364 -15.48 -11.36 -17.90
CA VAL A 364 -15.02 -10.52 -19.03
C VAL A 364 -13.48 -10.47 -19.11
N LEU A 365 -12.74 -10.71 -18.01
CA LEU A 365 -11.27 -10.64 -18.01
C LEU A 365 -10.58 -11.49 -19.09
N PRO A 366 -10.98 -12.74 -19.40
CA PRO A 366 -10.37 -13.50 -20.49
C PRO A 366 -10.53 -12.85 -21.87
N ILE A 367 -11.68 -12.22 -22.12
CA ILE A 367 -11.96 -11.48 -23.36
C ILE A 367 -11.03 -10.27 -23.47
N ALA A 368 -10.91 -9.50 -22.41
CA ALA A 368 -9.94 -8.41 -22.33
C ALA A 368 -8.50 -8.92 -22.46
N GLY A 369 -8.18 -10.06 -21.83
CA GLY A 369 -6.88 -10.74 -21.96
C GLY A 369 -6.52 -11.12 -23.39
N TYR A 370 -7.49 -11.55 -24.19
CA TYR A 370 -7.27 -11.81 -25.61
C TYR A 370 -6.83 -10.54 -26.36
N TRP A 371 -7.55 -9.43 -26.19
CA TRP A 371 -7.27 -8.18 -26.91
C TRP A 371 -6.02 -7.45 -26.42
N PHE A 372 -5.80 -7.37 -25.11
CA PHE A 372 -4.76 -6.53 -24.51
C PHE A 372 -3.49 -7.27 -24.12
N VAL A 373 -3.52 -8.62 -24.08
CA VAL A 373 -2.38 -9.41 -23.60
C VAL A 373 -1.91 -10.42 -24.63
N TYR A 374 -2.81 -11.19 -25.24
CA TYR A 374 -2.45 -12.17 -26.26
C TYR A 374 -2.17 -11.51 -27.62
N ARG A 375 -3.06 -10.67 -28.12
CA ARG A 375 -2.91 -10.05 -29.45
C ARG A 375 -1.62 -9.21 -29.58
N PRO A 376 -1.16 -8.46 -28.55
CA PRO A 376 0.16 -7.81 -28.58
C PRO A 376 1.35 -8.77 -28.40
N GLY A 377 1.13 -10.06 -28.17
CA GLY A 377 2.20 -11.07 -28.04
C GLY A 377 2.83 -11.19 -26.65
N TYR A 378 2.19 -10.67 -25.60
CA TYR A 378 2.74 -10.76 -24.24
C TYR A 378 2.60 -12.14 -23.62
N VAL A 379 1.67 -12.97 -24.08
CA VAL A 379 1.48 -14.36 -23.62
C VAL A 379 1.14 -15.27 -24.79
N SER A 380 1.44 -16.57 -24.66
CA SER A 380 1.05 -17.58 -25.63
C SER A 380 -0.44 -17.94 -25.54
N LEU A 381 -1.02 -18.44 -26.65
CA LEU A 381 -2.41 -18.88 -26.67
C LEU A 381 -2.72 -19.97 -25.62
N PRO A 382 -1.88 -21.02 -25.44
CA PRO A 382 -2.10 -22.01 -24.38
C PRO A 382 -2.14 -21.37 -22.97
N THR A 383 -1.26 -20.42 -22.71
CA THR A 383 -1.24 -19.70 -21.41
C THR A 383 -2.54 -18.93 -21.21
N LEU A 384 -3.01 -18.19 -22.22
CA LEU A 384 -4.29 -17.48 -22.15
C LEU A 384 -5.45 -18.46 -21.93
N ALA A 385 -5.48 -19.60 -22.64
CA ALA A 385 -6.54 -20.59 -22.50
C ALA A 385 -6.61 -21.16 -21.07
N VAL A 386 -5.47 -21.56 -20.48
CA VAL A 386 -5.41 -22.06 -19.12
C VAL A 386 -5.89 -21.01 -18.11
N LEU A 387 -5.41 -19.77 -18.24
CA LEU A 387 -5.84 -18.67 -17.38
C LEU A 387 -7.34 -18.38 -17.52
N SER A 388 -7.87 -18.44 -18.75
CA SER A 388 -9.30 -18.22 -19.02
C SER A 388 -10.18 -19.29 -18.35
N VAL A 389 -9.79 -20.56 -18.41
CA VAL A 389 -10.50 -21.65 -17.74
C VAL A 389 -10.51 -21.46 -16.22
N LEU A 390 -9.38 -21.09 -15.63
CA LEU A 390 -9.30 -20.82 -14.20
C LEU A 390 -10.18 -19.62 -13.79
N ILE A 391 -10.13 -18.54 -14.54
CA ILE A 391 -10.91 -17.32 -14.28
C ILE A 391 -12.41 -17.59 -14.42
N TRP A 392 -12.84 -18.30 -15.46
CA TRP A 392 -14.24 -18.67 -15.64
C TRP A 392 -14.70 -19.68 -14.59
N GLY A 393 -13.82 -20.58 -14.13
CA GLY A 393 -14.09 -21.45 -12.97
C GLY A 393 -14.40 -20.65 -11.71
N ILE A 394 -13.63 -19.60 -11.43
CA ILE A 394 -13.88 -18.69 -10.29
C ILE A 394 -15.22 -17.97 -10.48
N ALA A 395 -15.51 -17.44 -11.67
CA ALA A 395 -16.79 -16.78 -11.94
C ALA A 395 -17.98 -17.73 -11.75
N ALA A 396 -17.88 -18.97 -12.24
CA ALA A 396 -18.90 -20.01 -12.06
C ALA A 396 -19.11 -20.34 -10.56
N CYS A 397 -18.04 -20.52 -9.79
CA CYS A 397 -18.14 -20.73 -8.34
C CYS A 397 -18.84 -19.58 -7.62
N LEU A 398 -18.56 -18.33 -8.00
CA LEU A 398 -19.23 -17.16 -7.44
C LEU A 398 -20.73 -17.17 -7.77
N ILE A 399 -21.10 -17.47 -9.01
CA ILE A 399 -22.52 -17.53 -9.44
C ILE A 399 -23.26 -18.68 -8.72
N LEU A 400 -22.65 -19.84 -8.59
CA LEU A 400 -23.25 -20.99 -7.89
C LEU A 400 -23.39 -20.76 -6.38
N SER A 401 -22.67 -19.79 -5.80
CA SER A 401 -22.77 -19.41 -4.39
C SER A 401 -23.93 -18.45 -4.07
N LEU A 402 -24.66 -17.96 -5.07
CA LEU A 402 -25.77 -17.00 -4.98
C LEU A 402 -27.13 -17.65 -4.78
#